data_bcb54501958d9aeb731413beb4a8cf96
#
_entry.id   bcb54501958d9aeb731413beb4a8cf96
#
_cell.length_a   1.000
_cell.length_b   1.000
_cell.length_c   1.000
_cell.angle_alpha   90.00
_cell.angle_beta   90.00
_cell.angle_gamma   90.00
#
_symmetry.space_group_name_H-M   'P 1'
#
loop_
_entity.id
_entity.type
_entity.pdbx_description
1 polymer ?
#
loop_
_entity_poly.entity_id
_entity_poly.type
_entity_poly.pdbx_seq_one_letter_code
_entity_poly.pdbx_strand_id
1 'polypeptide(L)'
;MIRNEFFRGIRYPYITNATPNKRHDGLNIARGAHAVDESVLKTEINAKGNAVMKLESLARMNGFESSGAHSALFDAELTVKVLGLIKKNQPQTWDTFLRTANKADTEVIIKKEKIFTLDEYNFGKNYKYVVAPLHSKYCIDNYNWGRAVDLK
;
A
#
# COMPACT_ATOMS: atom_id res chain seq x y z
N MET A 1 10.43 14.91 -7.86
CA MET A 1 10.89 16.01 -6.99
C MET A 1 12.16 15.62 -6.21
N ILE A 2 12.14 14.68 -5.25
CA ILE A 2 13.30 14.25 -4.44
C ILE A 2 14.54 13.91 -5.27
N ARG A 3 14.40 13.16 -6.37
CA ARG A 3 15.52 12.79 -7.25
C ARG A 3 16.25 14.00 -7.82
N ASN A 4 15.52 15.05 -8.20
CA ASN A 4 16.12 16.26 -8.76
C ASN A 4 16.87 17.06 -7.68
N GLU A 5 16.36 17.10 -6.46
CA GLU A 5 17.05 17.75 -5.34
C GLU A 5 18.34 17.03 -4.96
N PHE A 6 18.34 15.70 -4.96
CA PHE A 6 19.57 14.93 -4.73
C PHE A 6 20.59 15.14 -5.87
N PHE A 7 20.14 15.19 -7.12
CA PHE A 7 21.02 15.47 -8.25
C PHE A 7 21.64 16.87 -8.16
N ARG A 8 20.84 17.90 -7.83
CA ARG A 8 21.32 19.27 -7.62
C ARG A 8 22.30 19.37 -6.44
N GLY A 9 22.05 18.58 -5.38
CA GLY A 9 22.94 18.52 -4.22
C GLY A 9 24.14 17.60 -4.38
N ILE A 10 24.45 17.13 -5.60
CA ILE A 10 25.56 16.20 -5.90
C ILE A 10 25.47 14.92 -5.04
N ARG A 11 24.25 14.44 -4.80
CA ARG A 11 23.98 13.20 -4.07
C ARG A 11 23.42 12.15 -5.03
N TYR A 12 23.58 10.89 -4.65
CA TYR A 12 23.05 9.78 -5.46
C TYR A 12 21.52 9.90 -5.64
N PRO A 13 21.03 10.20 -6.87
CA PRO A 13 19.63 10.57 -7.07
C PRO A 13 18.64 9.40 -6.92
N TYR A 14 19.14 8.16 -6.89
CA TYR A 14 18.33 6.95 -6.79
C TYR A 14 18.36 6.30 -5.41
N ILE A 15 18.91 6.99 -4.39
CA ILE A 15 19.06 6.46 -3.03
C ILE A 15 17.74 5.89 -2.47
N THR A 16 16.60 6.48 -2.80
CA THR A 16 15.30 6.02 -2.34
C THR A 16 14.81 4.74 -3.01
N ASN A 17 15.46 4.31 -4.12
CA ASN A 17 15.13 3.09 -4.87
C ASN A 17 16.27 2.08 -4.87
N ALA A 18 17.47 2.49 -4.42
CA ALA A 18 18.63 1.60 -4.38
C ALA A 18 18.47 0.64 -3.21
N THR A 19 18.81 -0.63 -3.43
CA THR A 19 18.84 -1.65 -2.38
C THR A 19 19.71 -1.16 -1.19
N PRO A 20 19.25 -1.27 0.07
CA PRO A 20 18.03 -1.99 0.51
C PRO A 20 16.74 -1.17 0.52
N ASN A 21 16.75 0.09 0.07
CA ASN A 21 15.61 0.98 0.16
C ASN A 21 14.52 0.60 -0.86
N LYS A 22 13.27 0.76 -0.46
CA LYS A 22 12.09 0.51 -1.28
C LYS A 22 11.13 1.68 -1.17
N ARG A 23 10.30 1.88 -2.20
CA ARG A 23 9.25 2.91 -2.20
C ARG A 23 7.89 2.26 -2.09
N HIS A 24 7.05 2.86 -1.28
CA HIS A 24 5.64 2.51 -1.16
C HIS A 24 4.78 3.76 -1.13
N ASP A 25 3.54 3.60 -1.58
CA ASP A 25 2.47 4.57 -1.37
C ASP A 25 1.79 4.27 -0.03
N GLY A 26 1.85 5.22 0.91
CA GLY A 26 1.26 5.07 2.23
C GLY A 26 -0.25 4.88 2.21
N LEU A 27 -0.96 5.50 1.25
CA LEU A 27 -2.39 5.32 1.07
C LEU A 27 -2.72 3.89 0.63
N ASN A 28 -1.94 3.33 -0.29
CA ASN A 28 -2.14 1.94 -0.73
C ASN A 28 -1.86 0.94 0.40
N ILE A 29 -0.87 1.21 1.26
CA ILE A 29 -0.63 0.39 2.47
C ILE A 29 -1.84 0.48 3.41
N ALA A 30 -2.37 1.68 3.69
CA ALA A 30 -3.52 1.86 4.58
C ALA A 30 -4.77 1.15 4.04
N ARG A 31 -5.05 1.29 2.75
CA ARG A 31 -6.16 0.61 2.07
C ARG A 31 -6.02 -0.91 2.11
N GLY A 32 -4.84 -1.42 1.76
CA GLY A 32 -4.58 -2.85 1.77
C GLY A 32 -4.66 -3.46 3.17
N ALA A 33 -4.11 -2.78 4.19
CA ALA A 33 -4.22 -3.22 5.58
C ALA A 33 -5.68 -3.26 6.06
N HIS A 34 -6.47 -2.23 5.72
CA HIS A 34 -7.90 -2.18 6.03
C HIS A 34 -8.70 -3.23 5.25
N ALA A 35 -8.32 -3.57 4.02
CA ALA A 35 -8.96 -4.64 3.25
C ALA A 35 -8.70 -6.03 3.88
N VAL A 36 -7.53 -6.25 4.47
CA VAL A 36 -7.21 -7.49 5.21
C VAL A 36 -8.00 -7.56 6.50
N ASP A 37 -8.01 -6.47 7.28
CA ASP A 37 -8.72 -6.36 8.55
C ASP A 37 -9.16 -4.92 8.79
N GLU A 38 -10.47 -4.68 8.76
CA GLU A 38 -11.06 -3.36 8.94
C GLU A 38 -10.79 -2.74 10.32
N SER A 39 -10.45 -3.56 11.31
CA SER A 39 -10.18 -3.10 12.68
C SER A 39 -8.78 -2.50 12.86
N VAL A 40 -7.87 -2.67 11.89
CA VAL A 40 -6.47 -2.21 11.99
C VAL A 40 -6.34 -0.70 12.17
N LEU A 41 -7.23 0.05 11.54
CA LEU A 41 -7.34 1.49 11.61
C LEU A 41 -8.79 1.90 11.86
N LYS A 42 -9.01 2.75 12.85
CA LYS A 42 -10.31 3.41 13.00
C LYS A 42 -10.51 4.37 11.83
N THR A 43 -11.66 4.28 11.17
CA THR A 43 -12.00 5.13 10.01
C THR A 43 -13.31 5.84 10.24
N GLU A 44 -13.46 7.03 9.68
CA GLU A 44 -14.76 7.67 9.52
C GLU A 44 -15.54 6.95 8.43
N ILE A 45 -16.86 6.92 8.58
CA ILE A 45 -17.76 6.44 7.54
C ILE A 45 -18.48 7.63 6.93
N ASN A 46 -18.40 7.78 5.63
CA ASN A 46 -19.07 8.87 4.92
C ASN A 46 -20.58 8.59 4.76
N ALA A 47 -21.34 9.56 4.25
CA ALA A 47 -22.77 9.45 4.04
C ALA A 47 -23.19 8.30 3.09
N LYS A 48 -22.26 7.73 2.31
CA LYS A 48 -22.49 6.59 1.43
C LYS A 48 -22.13 5.24 2.09
N GLY A 49 -21.80 5.24 3.39
CA GLY A 49 -21.39 4.04 4.11
C GLY A 49 -19.96 3.56 3.81
N ASN A 50 -19.12 4.39 3.21
CA ASN A 50 -17.76 4.01 2.83
C ASN A 50 -16.72 4.56 3.83
N ALA A 51 -15.68 3.80 4.11
CA ALA A 51 -14.56 4.22 4.92
C ALA A 51 -13.77 5.38 4.28
N VAL A 52 -13.43 6.38 5.07
CA VAL A 52 -12.67 7.57 4.63
C VAL A 52 -11.18 7.33 4.86
N MET A 53 -10.41 7.25 3.78
CA MET A 53 -8.96 6.99 3.81
C MET A 53 -8.11 8.25 3.62
N LYS A 54 -8.63 9.42 4.01
CA LYS A 54 -7.83 10.65 4.05
C LYS A 54 -6.88 10.61 5.25
N LEU A 55 -5.63 11.01 5.08
CA LEU A 55 -4.59 10.98 6.12
C LEU A 55 -5.03 11.70 7.40
N GLU A 56 -5.57 12.90 7.25
CA GLU A 56 -6.07 13.71 8.36
C GLU A 56 -7.18 13.00 9.15
N SER A 57 -8.16 12.40 8.45
CA SER A 57 -9.24 11.63 9.05
C SER A 57 -8.71 10.39 9.77
N LEU A 58 -7.83 9.63 9.13
CA LEU A 58 -7.20 8.48 9.74
C LEU A 58 -6.40 8.86 10.98
N ALA A 59 -5.62 9.94 10.92
CA ALA A 59 -4.84 10.42 12.06
C ALA A 59 -5.76 10.78 13.24
N ARG A 60 -6.78 11.59 13.02
CA ARG A 60 -7.74 12.01 14.04
C ARG A 60 -8.47 10.82 14.68
N MET A 61 -8.98 9.90 13.87
CA MET A 61 -9.71 8.74 14.36
C MET A 61 -8.85 7.79 15.20
N ASN A 62 -7.53 7.80 14.97
CA ASN A 62 -6.58 6.97 15.70
C ASN A 62 -5.80 7.73 16.80
N GLY A 63 -6.31 8.91 17.20
CA GLY A 63 -5.81 9.65 18.37
C GLY A 63 -4.57 10.50 18.11
N PHE A 64 -4.27 10.82 16.84
CA PHE A 64 -3.21 11.76 16.51
C PHE A 64 -3.80 13.15 16.26
N GLU A 65 -3.09 14.16 16.76
CA GLU A 65 -3.44 15.55 16.46
C GLU A 65 -3.28 15.81 14.96
N SER A 66 -4.27 16.50 14.35
CA SER A 66 -4.29 16.82 12.93
C SER A 66 -4.41 18.32 12.64
N SER A 67 -4.27 19.16 13.66
CA SER A 67 -4.46 20.63 13.56
C SER A 67 -3.39 21.36 12.74
N GLY A 68 -2.30 20.69 12.37
CA GLY A 68 -1.24 21.23 11.50
C GLY A 68 -1.25 20.66 10.07
N ALA A 69 -2.32 19.97 9.67
CA ALA A 69 -2.45 19.38 8.33
C ALA A 69 -2.22 20.46 7.23
N HIS A 70 -1.65 20.01 6.09
CA HIS A 70 -1.20 20.81 4.95
C HIS A 70 0.21 21.43 5.06
N SER A 71 0.94 21.18 6.14
CA SER A 71 2.40 21.33 6.14
C SER A 71 3.04 20.01 5.69
N ALA A 72 3.96 20.05 4.74
CA ALA A 72 4.61 18.86 4.20
C ALA A 72 5.32 18.03 5.28
N LEU A 73 5.91 18.66 6.28
CA LEU A 73 6.54 17.98 7.41
C LEU A 73 5.49 17.30 8.29
N PHE A 74 4.43 17.98 8.62
CA PHE A 74 3.38 17.46 9.47
C PHE A 74 2.66 16.28 8.81
N ASP A 75 2.36 16.37 7.52
CA ASP A 75 1.76 15.28 6.73
C ASP A 75 2.70 14.05 6.67
N ALA A 76 4.00 14.27 6.57
CA ALA A 76 4.98 13.19 6.63
C ALA A 76 5.00 12.51 8.02
N GLU A 77 4.98 13.28 9.10
CA GLU A 77 4.90 12.76 10.47
C GLU A 77 3.60 11.98 10.72
N LEU A 78 2.46 12.50 10.28
CA LEU A 78 1.18 11.79 10.38
C LEU A 78 1.21 10.48 9.59
N THR A 79 1.79 10.49 8.41
CA THR A 79 1.96 9.28 7.59
C THR A 79 2.77 8.23 8.35
N VAL A 80 3.90 8.60 8.95
CA VAL A 80 4.73 7.69 9.74
C VAL A 80 3.96 7.13 10.95
N LYS A 81 3.18 7.97 11.64
CA LYS A 81 2.37 7.54 12.79
C LYS A 81 1.28 6.53 12.39
N VAL A 82 0.54 6.81 11.32
CA VAL A 82 -0.52 5.92 10.82
C VAL A 82 0.07 4.59 10.33
N LEU A 83 1.16 4.64 9.56
CA LEU A 83 1.85 3.43 9.10
C LEU A 83 2.47 2.64 10.26
N GLY A 84 2.94 3.32 11.31
CA GLY A 84 3.42 2.71 12.54
C GLY A 84 2.35 1.89 13.27
N LEU A 85 1.09 2.34 13.28
CA LEU A 85 -0.04 1.55 13.80
C LEU A 85 -0.26 0.29 12.99
N ILE A 86 -0.25 0.37 11.67
CA ILE A 86 -0.41 -0.79 10.79
C ILE A 86 0.69 -1.81 11.06
N LYS A 87 1.95 -1.36 11.10
CA LYS A 87 3.09 -2.24 11.43
C LYS A 87 2.93 -2.93 12.78
N LYS A 88 2.44 -2.19 13.80
CA LYS A 88 2.22 -2.73 15.14
C LYS A 88 1.08 -3.73 15.19
N ASN A 89 -0.05 -3.41 14.56
CA ASN A 89 -1.29 -4.18 14.68
C ASN A 89 -1.36 -5.35 13.69
N GLN A 90 -0.69 -5.22 12.53
CA GLN A 90 -0.66 -6.24 11.47
C GLN A 90 0.77 -6.46 10.94
N PRO A 91 1.70 -7.00 11.74
CA PRO A 91 3.10 -7.18 11.34
C PRO A 91 3.25 -8.09 10.10
N GLN A 92 2.43 -9.14 9.97
CA GLN A 92 2.48 -10.05 8.83
C GLN A 92 2.06 -9.36 7.52
N THR A 93 1.00 -8.55 7.56
CA THR A 93 0.56 -7.75 6.41
C THR A 93 1.61 -6.71 6.06
N TRP A 94 2.21 -6.06 7.06
CA TRP A 94 3.33 -5.14 6.86
C TRP A 94 4.50 -5.80 6.14
N ASP A 95 4.92 -6.99 6.56
CA ASP A 95 5.99 -7.75 5.92
C ASP A 95 5.63 -8.13 4.47
N THR A 96 4.36 -8.40 4.20
CA THR A 96 3.88 -8.65 2.84
C THR A 96 4.05 -7.41 1.97
N PHE A 97 3.68 -6.21 2.44
CA PHE A 97 3.93 -4.96 1.71
C PHE A 97 5.42 -4.76 1.42
N LEU A 98 6.30 -5.01 2.39
CA LEU A 98 7.74 -4.90 2.18
C LEU A 98 8.25 -5.89 1.12
N ARG A 99 7.75 -7.12 1.08
CA ARG A 99 8.12 -8.12 0.08
C ARG A 99 7.57 -7.83 -1.31
N THR A 100 6.42 -7.16 -1.41
CA THR A 100 5.75 -6.82 -2.67
C THR A 100 5.99 -5.37 -3.12
N ALA A 101 7.01 -4.71 -2.55
CA ALA A 101 7.30 -3.30 -2.80
C ALA A 101 7.75 -2.97 -4.22
N ASN A 102 8.22 -3.94 -4.97
CA ASN A 102 8.59 -3.76 -6.37
C ASN A 102 8.02 -4.90 -7.24
N LYS A 103 7.93 -4.63 -8.52
CA LYS A 103 7.34 -5.55 -9.49
C LYS A 103 8.10 -6.88 -9.58
N ALA A 104 9.43 -6.83 -9.59
CA ALA A 104 10.24 -8.04 -9.73
C ALA A 104 10.05 -9.02 -8.55
N ASP A 105 10.08 -8.51 -7.31
CA ASP A 105 9.84 -9.31 -6.11
C ASP A 105 8.41 -9.90 -6.13
N THR A 106 7.41 -9.09 -6.54
CA THR A 106 6.02 -9.53 -6.67
C THR A 106 5.87 -10.63 -7.71
N GLU A 107 6.51 -10.51 -8.87
CA GLU A 107 6.48 -11.54 -9.92
C GLU A 107 7.07 -12.88 -9.43
N VAL A 108 8.15 -12.84 -8.66
CA VAL A 108 8.75 -14.05 -8.07
C VAL A 108 7.77 -14.73 -7.14
N ILE A 109 7.08 -13.96 -6.28
CA ILE A 109 6.06 -14.50 -5.37
C ILE A 109 4.91 -15.12 -6.15
N ILE A 110 4.34 -14.40 -7.12
CA ILE A 110 3.21 -14.88 -7.94
C ILE A 110 3.57 -16.15 -8.72
N LYS A 111 4.79 -16.25 -9.25
CA LYS A 111 5.26 -17.45 -9.96
C LYS A 111 5.42 -18.66 -9.04
N LYS A 112 5.75 -18.43 -7.78
CA LYS A 112 5.93 -19.47 -6.78
C LYS A 112 4.61 -19.97 -6.21
N GLU A 113 3.68 -19.06 -5.96
CA GLU A 113 2.38 -19.37 -5.38
C GLU A 113 1.40 -19.81 -6.47
N LYS A 114 0.74 -20.95 -6.26
CA LYS A 114 -0.27 -21.47 -7.19
C LYS A 114 -1.63 -20.82 -6.97
N ILE A 115 -1.94 -20.50 -5.72
CA ILE A 115 -3.19 -19.88 -5.29
C ILE A 115 -2.82 -18.88 -4.19
N PHE A 116 -3.39 -17.68 -4.26
CA PHE A 116 -3.21 -16.66 -3.22
C PHE A 116 -4.47 -15.79 -3.08
N THR A 117 -4.56 -15.09 -1.98
CA THR A 117 -5.62 -14.07 -1.78
C THR A 117 -5.16 -12.73 -2.30
N LEU A 118 -6.08 -12.03 -2.94
CA LEU A 118 -5.93 -10.64 -3.33
C LEU A 118 -6.97 -9.80 -2.58
N ASP A 119 -6.50 -8.90 -1.75
CA ASP A 119 -7.33 -7.95 -1.01
C ASP A 119 -7.20 -6.57 -1.64
N GLU A 120 -8.34 -5.97 -1.99
CA GLU A 120 -8.40 -4.68 -2.68
C GLU A 120 -9.40 -3.75 -1.98
N TYR A 121 -8.99 -2.50 -1.76
CA TYR A 121 -9.90 -1.43 -1.37
C TYR A 121 -10.20 -0.55 -2.57
N ASN A 122 -11.42 -0.64 -3.10
CA ASN A 122 -11.83 0.11 -4.27
C ASN A 122 -13.24 0.66 -4.10
N PHE A 123 -13.49 1.88 -4.59
CA PHE A 123 -14.78 2.58 -4.47
C PHE A 123 -15.34 2.65 -3.04
N GLY A 124 -14.47 2.68 -2.03
CA GLY A 124 -14.87 2.75 -0.63
C GLY A 124 -15.24 1.41 0.01
N LYS A 125 -15.02 0.29 -0.68
CA LYS A 125 -15.35 -1.06 -0.21
C LYS A 125 -14.13 -1.98 -0.27
N ASN A 126 -14.13 -2.99 0.58
CA ASN A 126 -13.15 -4.07 0.57
C ASN A 126 -13.63 -5.21 -0.33
N TYR A 127 -12.75 -5.67 -1.19
CA TYR A 127 -12.96 -6.84 -2.05
C TYR A 127 -11.89 -7.88 -1.72
N LYS A 128 -12.30 -9.12 -1.58
CA LYS A 128 -11.40 -10.27 -1.33
C LYS A 128 -11.61 -11.31 -2.40
N TYR A 129 -10.53 -11.67 -3.08
CA TYR A 129 -10.53 -12.67 -4.13
C TYR A 129 -9.61 -13.83 -3.73
N VAL A 130 -9.94 -15.02 -4.13
CA VAL A 130 -9.04 -16.18 -4.12
C VAL A 130 -8.68 -16.45 -5.56
N VAL A 131 -7.43 -16.26 -5.93
CA VAL A 131 -7.02 -16.26 -7.33
C VAL A 131 -5.91 -17.25 -7.61
N ALA A 132 -5.95 -17.82 -8.82
CA ALA A 132 -4.86 -18.59 -9.41
C ALA A 132 -4.25 -17.80 -10.59
N PRO A 133 -2.91 -17.57 -10.63
CA PRO A 133 -2.29 -16.87 -11.74
C PRO A 133 -2.36 -17.69 -13.02
N LEU A 134 -2.66 -17.05 -14.13
CA LEU A 134 -2.61 -17.67 -15.44
C LEU A 134 -1.16 -17.69 -15.94
N HIS A 135 -0.82 -18.76 -16.69
CA HIS A 135 0.51 -18.91 -17.27
C HIS A 135 0.82 -17.76 -18.24
N SER A 136 2.11 -17.44 -18.42
CA SER A 136 2.60 -16.32 -19.25
C SER A 136 2.01 -16.26 -20.66
N LYS A 137 1.75 -17.41 -21.31
CA LYS A 137 1.12 -17.46 -22.63
C LYS A 137 -0.28 -16.85 -22.72
N TYR A 138 -0.94 -16.65 -21.57
CA TYR A 138 -2.26 -16.02 -21.46
C TYR A 138 -2.19 -14.58 -20.95
N CYS A 139 -0.98 -14.07 -20.68
CA CYS A 139 -0.76 -12.68 -20.26
C CYS A 139 -0.67 -11.77 -21.51
N ILE A 140 -1.10 -10.53 -21.36
CA ILE A 140 -0.93 -9.51 -22.40
C ILE A 140 0.42 -8.84 -22.18
N ASP A 141 1.45 -9.29 -22.91
CA ASP A 141 2.83 -8.82 -22.73
C ASP A 141 3.00 -7.31 -22.92
N ASN A 142 2.20 -6.69 -23.81
CA ASN A 142 2.30 -5.28 -24.15
C ASN A 142 1.99 -4.31 -22.98
N TYR A 143 1.29 -4.77 -21.93
CA TYR A 143 0.89 -3.92 -20.81
C TYR A 143 1.54 -4.30 -19.48
N ASN A 144 2.39 -5.31 -19.46
CA ASN A 144 2.96 -5.84 -18.22
C ASN A 144 1.90 -6.22 -17.15
N TRP A 145 0.74 -6.67 -17.57
CA TRP A 145 -0.33 -7.09 -16.68
C TRP A 145 -0.31 -8.61 -16.52
N GLY A 146 -0.34 -9.06 -15.28
CA GLY A 146 -0.67 -10.45 -14.99
C GLY A 146 -2.18 -10.68 -15.10
N ARG A 147 -2.57 -11.90 -15.45
CA ARG A 147 -3.96 -12.36 -15.38
C ARG A 147 -4.09 -13.43 -14.31
N ALA A 148 -5.21 -13.45 -13.65
CA ALA A 148 -5.56 -14.47 -12.69
C ALA A 148 -7.03 -14.86 -12.87
N VAL A 149 -7.36 -16.08 -12.47
CA VAL A 149 -8.75 -16.56 -12.39
C VAL A 149 -9.20 -16.42 -10.96
N ASP A 150 -10.37 -15.82 -10.76
CA ASP A 150 -11.08 -15.85 -9.49
C ASP A 150 -11.67 -17.25 -9.30
N LEU A 151 -11.41 -17.83 -8.14
CA LEU A 151 -11.82 -19.19 -7.79
C LEU A 151 -13.11 -19.25 -6.94
N LYS A 152 -13.76 -18.09 -6.75
CA LYS A 152 -15.07 -18.02 -6.08
C LYS A 152 -16.19 -18.14 -7.06
#